data_dcd3ac2050f0080f2a1ea71ad1364ada
#
_entry.id   dcd3ac2050f0080f2a1ea71ad1364ada
#
_cell.length_a   1.000
_cell.length_b   1.000
_cell.length_c   1.000
_cell.angle_alpha   90.00
_cell.angle_beta   90.00
_cell.angle_gamma   90.00
#
_symmetry.space_group_name_H-M   'P 1'
#
loop_
_entity.id
_entity.type
_entity.pdbx_description
1 polymer ?
#
loop_
_entity_poly.entity_id
_entity_poly.type
_entity_poly.pdbx_seq_one_letter_code
_entity_poly.pdbx_strand_id
1 'polypeptide(L)'
;MTEFSVVEKRARERVGGVDALESRLIRPEPPESLAMIGDDRYLSVMNRRIFRAGLTHRLVDARWPAFEIAFADFNVDTVAAFDDTDLQRLARDEALIRHRKKIFAVRDNAIAMQAIIAEFGSFGVRLADWAEDETVELWLELRTRFTQLGGNSAPAFLRMCGKDTFLLTNWVVRRTHIF
;
A
#
# COMPACT_ATOMS: atom_id res chain seq x y z
N MET A 1 -10.34 23.89 -17.60
CA MET A 1 -9.57 22.64 -17.32
C MET A 1 -8.38 22.61 -18.27
N THR A 2 -7.18 22.37 -17.76
CA THR A 2 -6.00 22.19 -18.62
C THR A 2 -6.12 20.82 -19.29
N GLU A 3 -6.10 20.73 -20.59
CA GLU A 3 -6.13 19.46 -21.30
C GLU A 3 -4.92 18.60 -20.89
N PHE A 4 -5.11 17.29 -20.73
CA PHE A 4 -4.05 16.35 -20.37
C PHE A 4 -2.84 16.44 -21.32
N SER A 5 -3.08 16.67 -22.60
CA SER A 5 -2.06 16.90 -23.64
C SER A 5 -1.07 18.01 -23.29
N VAL A 6 -1.54 19.10 -22.67
CA VAL A 6 -0.67 20.21 -22.23
C VAL A 6 0.20 19.79 -21.05
N VAL A 7 -0.36 19.00 -20.12
CA VAL A 7 0.40 18.50 -18.97
C VAL A 7 1.49 17.52 -19.45
N GLU A 8 1.12 16.60 -20.34
CA GLU A 8 2.04 15.63 -20.92
C GLU A 8 3.18 16.31 -21.70
N LYS A 9 2.85 17.29 -22.56
CA LYS A 9 3.86 18.08 -23.30
C LYS A 9 4.88 18.72 -22.35
N ARG A 10 4.40 19.39 -21.29
CA ARG A 10 5.27 20.00 -20.29
C ARG A 10 6.12 18.97 -19.52
N ALA A 11 5.58 17.80 -19.23
CA ALA A 11 6.32 16.73 -18.60
C ALA A 11 7.47 16.24 -19.50
N ARG A 12 7.19 15.99 -20.79
CA ARG A 12 8.19 15.60 -21.79
C ARG A 12 9.31 16.63 -21.91
N GLU A 13 8.97 17.91 -22.04
CA GLU A 13 9.93 19.02 -22.12
C GLU A 13 10.82 19.08 -20.86
N ARG A 14 10.24 18.90 -19.67
CA ARG A 14 10.97 18.95 -18.40
C ARG A 14 11.96 17.81 -18.19
N VAL A 15 11.69 16.63 -18.71
CA VAL A 15 12.53 15.46 -18.50
C VAL A 15 13.48 15.15 -19.66
N GLY A 16 13.37 15.90 -20.78
CA GLY A 16 14.27 15.76 -21.92
C GLY A 16 13.75 14.86 -23.06
N GLY A 17 12.44 14.68 -23.16
CA GLY A 17 11.79 13.97 -24.28
C GLY A 17 10.88 12.83 -23.88
N VAL A 18 10.33 12.14 -24.88
CA VAL A 18 9.36 11.05 -24.70
C VAL A 18 10.04 9.88 -24.00
N ASP A 19 11.17 9.41 -24.50
CA ASP A 19 11.87 8.22 -23.97
C ASP A 19 12.31 8.44 -22.51
N ALA A 20 12.75 9.66 -22.18
CA ALA A 20 13.11 10.03 -20.82
C ALA A 20 11.89 10.12 -19.88
N LEU A 21 10.70 10.43 -20.39
CA LEU A 21 9.46 10.36 -19.63
C LEU A 21 9.04 8.90 -19.41
N GLU A 22 8.98 8.12 -20.48
CA GLU A 22 8.59 6.70 -20.43
C GLU A 22 9.48 5.89 -19.47
N SER A 23 10.80 6.14 -19.46
CA SER A 23 11.72 5.46 -18.54
C SER A 23 11.49 5.79 -17.05
N ARG A 24 10.74 6.85 -16.74
CA ARG A 24 10.40 7.27 -15.37
C ARG A 24 9.01 6.84 -14.94
N LEU A 25 8.17 6.39 -15.89
CA LEU A 25 6.85 5.89 -15.55
C LEU A 25 6.98 4.50 -14.92
N ILE A 26 6.35 4.33 -13.78
CA ILE A 26 6.20 3.01 -13.18
C ILE A 26 5.11 2.31 -13.97
N ARG A 27 5.45 1.21 -14.62
CA ARG A 27 4.47 0.37 -15.30
C ARG A 27 3.74 -0.47 -14.26
N PRO A 28 2.41 -0.52 -14.30
CA PRO A 28 1.67 -1.42 -13.44
C PRO A 28 1.95 -2.89 -13.81
N GLU A 29 1.81 -3.75 -12.81
CA GLU A 29 1.84 -5.20 -13.02
C GLU A 29 0.53 -5.65 -13.68
N PRO A 30 0.58 -6.62 -14.59
CA PRO A 30 -0.63 -7.18 -15.17
C PRO A 30 -1.44 -7.95 -14.11
N PRO A 31 -2.78 -8.08 -14.29
CA PRO A 31 -3.66 -8.74 -13.32
C PRO A 31 -3.18 -10.13 -12.89
N GLU A 32 -2.65 -10.91 -13.82
CA GLU A 32 -2.14 -12.26 -13.55
C GLU A 32 -0.97 -12.23 -12.56
N SER A 33 -0.05 -11.27 -12.69
CA SER A 33 1.06 -11.08 -11.75
C SER A 33 0.55 -10.70 -10.37
N LEU A 34 -0.43 -9.79 -10.29
CA LEU A 34 -1.06 -9.41 -9.02
C LEU A 34 -1.71 -10.60 -8.33
N ALA A 35 -2.45 -11.44 -9.07
CA ALA A 35 -3.11 -12.62 -8.53
C ALA A 35 -2.12 -13.66 -7.96
N MET A 36 -0.88 -13.69 -8.44
CA MET A 36 0.14 -14.65 -8.03
C MET A 36 0.95 -14.21 -6.79
N ILE A 37 0.84 -12.95 -6.36
CA ILE A 37 1.52 -12.47 -5.15
C ILE A 37 0.83 -13.07 -3.92
N GLY A 38 1.60 -13.64 -3.00
CA GLY A 38 1.08 -14.20 -1.76
C GLY A 38 0.45 -13.17 -0.83
N ASP A 39 -0.58 -13.57 -0.10
CA ASP A 39 -1.31 -12.70 0.84
C ASP A 39 -0.41 -12.17 1.97
N ASP A 40 0.58 -12.96 2.38
CA ASP A 40 1.63 -12.58 3.31
C ASP A 40 2.45 -11.39 2.80
N ARG A 41 2.77 -11.37 1.50
CA ARG A 41 3.50 -10.27 0.87
C ARG A 41 2.65 -9.01 0.78
N TYR A 42 1.36 -9.16 0.46
CA TYR A 42 0.43 -8.03 0.50
C TYR A 42 0.28 -7.46 1.90
N LEU A 43 0.18 -8.31 2.93
CA LEU A 43 0.10 -7.87 4.32
C LEU A 43 1.39 -7.15 4.76
N SER A 44 2.56 -7.66 4.36
CA SER A 44 3.85 -7.01 4.62
C SER A 44 3.92 -5.63 3.96
N VAL A 45 3.65 -5.54 2.65
CA VAL A 45 3.71 -4.27 1.90
C VAL A 45 2.71 -3.25 2.44
N MET A 46 1.50 -3.67 2.80
CA MET A 46 0.48 -2.82 3.41
C MET A 46 0.97 -2.20 4.72
N ASN A 47 1.47 -3.02 5.63
CA ASN A 47 1.95 -2.54 6.91
C ASN A 47 3.22 -1.70 6.76
N ARG A 48 4.13 -2.05 5.84
CA ARG A 48 5.29 -1.21 5.49
C ARG A 48 4.85 0.18 5.01
N ARG A 49 3.81 0.27 4.18
CA ARG A 49 3.23 1.56 3.79
C ARG A 49 2.67 2.33 4.99
N ILE A 50 1.96 1.65 5.89
CA ILE A 50 1.42 2.26 7.11
C ILE A 50 2.55 2.84 7.97
N PHE A 51 3.63 2.09 8.17
CA PHE A 51 4.78 2.58 8.94
C PHE A 51 5.51 3.74 8.25
N ARG A 52 5.58 3.77 6.92
CA ARG A 52 6.14 4.90 6.16
C ARG A 52 5.33 6.19 6.27
N ALA A 53 4.06 6.14 6.67
CA ALA A 53 3.26 7.34 6.90
C ALA A 53 3.79 8.11 8.12
N GLY A 54 4.33 9.32 7.88
CA GLY A 54 4.90 10.19 8.92
C GLY A 54 6.34 9.86 9.33
N LEU A 55 7.00 8.92 8.66
CA LEU A 55 8.40 8.57 8.88
C LEU A 55 9.20 8.58 7.56
N THR A 56 10.52 8.69 7.67
CA THR A 56 11.36 8.55 6.47
C THR A 56 11.35 7.11 5.97
N HIS A 57 11.18 6.93 4.67
CA HIS A 57 11.14 5.59 4.06
C HIS A 57 12.41 4.79 4.39
N ARG A 58 13.58 5.44 4.31
CA ARG A 58 14.87 4.80 4.63
C ARG A 58 14.91 4.20 6.04
N LEU A 59 14.35 4.88 7.04
CA LEU A 59 14.29 4.37 8.42
C LEU A 59 13.42 3.12 8.50
N VAL A 60 12.24 3.15 7.89
CA VAL A 60 11.31 2.02 7.88
C VAL A 60 11.93 0.83 7.16
N ASP A 61 12.51 1.06 5.98
CA ASP A 61 13.11 0.00 5.16
C ASP A 61 14.29 -0.68 5.85
N ALA A 62 15.13 0.09 6.54
CA ALA A 62 16.25 -0.47 7.31
C ALA A 62 15.81 -1.36 8.50
N ARG A 63 14.60 -1.11 9.05
CA ARG A 63 14.03 -1.90 10.14
C ARG A 63 13.12 -3.03 9.67
N TRP A 64 12.73 -3.04 8.38
CA TRP A 64 11.72 -3.98 7.88
C TRP A 64 12.10 -5.45 8.03
N PRO A 65 13.36 -5.89 7.88
CA PRO A 65 13.74 -7.28 8.16
C PRO A 65 13.42 -7.74 9.58
N ALA A 66 13.53 -6.85 10.57
CA ALA A 66 13.14 -7.18 11.95
C ALA A 66 11.60 -7.31 12.08
N PHE A 67 10.82 -6.56 11.32
CA PHE A 67 9.37 -6.72 11.25
C PHE A 67 8.98 -8.05 10.62
N GLU A 68 9.63 -8.48 9.53
CA GLU A 68 9.38 -9.79 8.91
C GLU A 68 9.55 -10.91 9.95
N ILE A 69 10.65 -10.91 10.69
CA ILE A 69 10.90 -11.90 11.75
C ILE A 69 9.85 -11.81 12.86
N ALA A 70 9.58 -10.61 13.37
CA ALA A 70 8.71 -10.38 14.52
C ALA A 70 7.24 -10.73 14.25
N PHE A 71 6.81 -10.60 13.00
CA PHE A 71 5.46 -10.91 12.53
C PHE A 71 5.37 -12.20 11.70
N ALA A 72 6.29 -13.15 11.93
CA ALA A 72 6.27 -14.49 11.29
C ALA A 72 6.13 -14.40 9.75
N ASP A 73 6.99 -13.61 9.10
CA ASP A 73 6.99 -13.31 7.67
C ASP A 73 5.62 -12.80 7.14
N PHE A 74 4.86 -12.18 8.03
CA PHE A 74 3.50 -11.70 7.78
C PHE A 74 2.52 -12.81 7.35
N ASN A 75 2.76 -14.05 7.77
CA ASN A 75 1.78 -15.12 7.56
C ASN A 75 0.44 -14.69 8.15
N VAL A 76 -0.60 -14.62 7.32
CA VAL A 76 -1.87 -13.98 7.65
C VAL A 76 -2.53 -14.64 8.85
N ASP A 77 -2.56 -15.98 8.88
CA ASP A 77 -3.20 -16.74 9.96
C ASP A 77 -2.45 -16.62 11.28
N THR A 78 -1.13 -16.69 11.22
CA THR A 78 -0.27 -16.54 12.39
C THR A 78 -0.41 -15.15 13.00
N VAL A 79 -0.36 -14.10 12.17
CA VAL A 79 -0.46 -12.71 12.63
C VAL A 79 -1.86 -12.41 13.16
N ALA A 80 -2.90 -12.92 12.53
CA ALA A 80 -4.29 -12.75 12.99
C ALA A 80 -4.53 -13.41 14.37
N ALA A 81 -3.78 -14.47 14.68
CA ALA A 81 -3.87 -15.18 15.96
C ALA A 81 -3.08 -14.53 17.11
N PHE A 82 -2.29 -13.48 16.86
CA PHE A 82 -1.55 -12.79 17.94
C PHE A 82 -2.52 -12.22 18.97
N ASP A 83 -2.23 -12.45 20.23
CA ASP A 83 -2.99 -11.87 21.35
C ASP A 83 -2.46 -10.46 21.74
N ASP A 84 -3.12 -9.84 22.70
CA ASP A 84 -2.72 -8.52 23.19
C ASP A 84 -1.36 -8.54 23.91
N THR A 85 -0.98 -9.68 24.48
CA THR A 85 0.32 -9.87 25.15
C THR A 85 1.44 -9.86 24.13
N ASP A 86 1.27 -10.58 23.02
CA ASP A 86 2.19 -10.56 21.88
C ASP A 86 2.39 -9.15 21.35
N LEU A 87 1.30 -8.44 21.06
CA LEU A 87 1.36 -7.09 20.52
C LEU A 87 1.97 -6.09 21.51
N GLN A 88 1.74 -6.24 22.81
CA GLN A 88 2.39 -5.41 23.83
C GLN A 88 3.89 -5.68 23.91
N ARG A 89 4.32 -6.93 23.78
CA ARG A 89 5.73 -7.31 23.70
C ARG A 89 6.38 -6.67 22.46
N LEU A 90 5.77 -6.83 21.27
CA LEU A 90 6.26 -6.24 20.02
C LEU A 90 6.30 -4.70 20.07
N ALA A 91 5.33 -4.06 20.71
CA ALA A 91 5.31 -2.60 20.86
C ALA A 91 6.45 -2.04 21.75
N ARG A 92 7.14 -2.91 22.51
CA ARG A 92 8.30 -2.56 23.35
C ARG A 92 9.63 -3.00 22.72
N ASP A 93 9.59 -3.81 21.68
CA ASP A 93 10.78 -4.32 21.01
C ASP A 93 11.59 -3.18 20.38
N GLU A 94 12.87 -3.08 20.74
CA GLU A 94 13.78 -2.04 20.26
C GLU A 94 14.26 -2.29 18.82
N ALA A 95 14.16 -3.52 18.33
CA ALA A 95 14.44 -3.84 16.94
C ALA A 95 13.37 -3.25 15.99
N LEU A 96 12.17 -3.02 16.50
CA LEU A 96 11.04 -2.48 15.75
C LEU A 96 10.91 -0.96 15.89
N ILE A 97 10.04 -0.37 15.08
CA ILE A 97 9.59 1.01 15.25
C ILE A 97 8.46 1.01 16.27
N ARG A 98 8.74 1.52 17.48
CA ARG A 98 7.83 1.51 18.63
C ARG A 98 6.67 2.48 18.46
N HIS A 99 5.68 2.10 17.67
CA HIS A 99 4.43 2.86 17.45
C HIS A 99 3.23 1.97 17.74
N ARG A 100 2.75 1.98 18.99
CA ARG A 100 1.73 1.06 19.49
C ARG A 100 0.54 0.92 18.56
N LYS A 101 -0.08 2.02 18.10
CA LYS A 101 -1.26 1.98 17.21
C LYS A 101 -0.98 1.25 15.90
N LYS A 102 0.22 1.42 15.31
CA LYS A 102 0.59 0.74 14.07
C LYS A 102 0.94 -0.73 14.28
N ILE A 103 1.56 -1.07 15.41
CA ILE A 103 1.83 -2.47 15.80
C ILE A 103 0.51 -3.24 15.95
N PHE A 104 -0.47 -2.69 16.66
CA PHE A 104 -1.77 -3.33 16.83
C PHE A 104 -2.55 -3.43 15.51
N ALA A 105 -2.44 -2.42 14.66
CA ALA A 105 -3.05 -2.44 13.33
C ALA A 105 -2.54 -3.59 12.44
N VAL A 106 -1.35 -4.15 12.67
CA VAL A 106 -0.84 -5.29 11.89
C VAL A 106 -1.75 -6.50 12.05
N ARG A 107 -2.14 -6.85 13.29
CA ARG A 107 -3.09 -7.94 13.58
C ARG A 107 -4.48 -7.63 13.00
N ASP A 108 -4.97 -6.42 13.24
CA ASP A 108 -6.30 -6.05 12.78
C ASP A 108 -6.39 -6.14 11.24
N ASN A 109 -5.30 -5.77 10.54
CA ASN A 109 -5.20 -5.90 9.09
C ASN A 109 -5.08 -7.35 8.62
N ALA A 110 -4.42 -8.23 9.40
CA ALA A 110 -4.37 -9.66 9.10
C ALA A 110 -5.78 -10.29 9.21
N ILE A 111 -6.55 -9.94 10.25
CA ILE A 111 -7.94 -10.39 10.41
C ILE A 111 -8.81 -9.88 9.24
N ALA A 112 -8.66 -8.62 8.84
CA ALA A 112 -9.39 -8.08 7.69
C ALA A 112 -8.99 -8.78 6.39
N MET A 113 -7.73 -9.15 6.23
CA MET A 113 -7.25 -9.90 5.07
C MET A 113 -7.79 -11.32 5.03
N GLN A 114 -7.91 -12.02 6.16
CA GLN A 114 -8.58 -13.33 6.23
C GLN A 114 -10.02 -13.26 5.70
N ALA A 115 -10.75 -12.19 6.04
CA ALA A 115 -12.12 -12.03 5.52
C ALA A 115 -12.14 -11.88 3.99
N ILE A 116 -11.19 -11.15 3.40
CA ILE A 116 -11.07 -11.03 1.94
C ILE A 116 -10.67 -12.36 1.30
N ILE A 117 -9.72 -13.09 1.91
CA ILE A 117 -9.31 -14.42 1.44
C ILE A 117 -10.50 -15.38 1.44
N ALA A 118 -11.31 -15.37 2.49
CA ALA A 118 -12.50 -16.21 2.58
C ALA A 118 -13.57 -15.85 1.53
N GLU A 119 -13.68 -14.57 1.16
CA GLU A 119 -14.66 -14.07 0.19
C GLU A 119 -14.23 -14.27 -1.27
N PHE A 120 -12.93 -14.06 -1.58
CA PHE A 120 -12.41 -13.99 -2.96
C PHE A 120 -11.33 -15.03 -3.28
N GLY A 121 -10.93 -15.88 -2.33
CA GLY A 121 -9.88 -16.87 -2.48
C GLY A 121 -8.48 -16.35 -2.17
N SER A 122 -8.14 -15.12 -2.55
CA SER A 122 -6.93 -14.41 -2.12
C SER A 122 -7.10 -12.90 -2.26
N PHE A 123 -6.26 -12.13 -1.56
CA PHE A 123 -6.21 -10.68 -1.73
C PHE A 123 -5.70 -10.29 -3.13
N GLY A 124 -4.75 -11.06 -3.67
CA GLY A 124 -4.21 -10.86 -5.01
C GLY A 124 -5.26 -11.03 -6.10
N VAL A 125 -6.10 -12.06 -6.02
CA VAL A 125 -7.25 -12.27 -6.93
C VAL A 125 -8.21 -11.09 -6.84
N ARG A 126 -8.57 -10.68 -5.60
CA ARG A 126 -9.45 -9.50 -5.42
C ARG A 126 -8.88 -8.24 -6.08
N LEU A 127 -7.57 -7.98 -5.96
CA LEU A 127 -6.94 -6.82 -6.63
C LEU A 127 -6.89 -6.96 -8.15
N ALA A 128 -6.62 -8.17 -8.65
CA ALA A 128 -6.56 -8.46 -10.08
C ALA A 128 -7.91 -8.22 -10.76
N ASP A 129 -8.98 -8.68 -10.14
CA ASP A 129 -10.35 -8.61 -10.66
C ASP A 129 -10.97 -7.21 -10.55
N TRP A 130 -10.32 -6.28 -9.83
CA TRP A 130 -10.87 -4.93 -9.66
C TRP A 130 -10.76 -4.12 -10.94
N ALA A 131 -11.88 -3.56 -11.41
CA ALA A 131 -11.96 -2.77 -12.64
C ALA A 131 -11.06 -1.51 -12.55
N GLU A 132 -10.40 -1.17 -13.65
CA GLU A 132 -9.45 -0.05 -13.69
C GLU A 132 -10.13 1.31 -13.50
N ASP A 133 -11.36 1.46 -13.96
CA ASP A 133 -12.17 2.68 -13.86
C ASP A 133 -12.78 2.88 -12.47
N GLU A 134 -12.76 1.87 -11.59
CA GLU A 134 -13.25 1.91 -10.20
C GLU A 134 -12.12 2.10 -9.17
N THR A 135 -11.04 2.79 -9.54
CA THR A 135 -9.87 2.98 -8.67
C THR A 135 -10.21 3.70 -7.36
N VAL A 136 -11.13 4.68 -7.39
CA VAL A 136 -11.51 5.43 -6.18
C VAL A 136 -12.32 4.56 -5.22
N GLU A 137 -13.19 3.73 -5.73
CA GLU A 137 -13.98 2.75 -4.99
C GLU A 137 -13.06 1.74 -4.30
N LEU A 138 -11.99 1.29 -4.97
CA LEU A 138 -10.97 0.45 -4.38
C LEU A 138 -10.28 1.14 -3.18
N TRP A 139 -9.94 2.43 -3.30
CA TRP A 139 -9.37 3.16 -2.16
C TRP A 139 -10.34 3.23 -0.98
N LEU A 140 -11.63 3.43 -1.25
CA LEU A 140 -12.68 3.48 -0.22
C LEU A 140 -12.87 2.11 0.45
N GLU A 141 -12.88 1.02 -0.33
CA GLU A 141 -12.94 -0.33 0.23
C GLU A 141 -11.74 -0.60 1.14
N LEU A 142 -10.51 -0.38 0.65
CA LEU A 142 -9.29 -0.58 1.44
C LEU A 142 -9.28 0.27 2.72
N ARG A 143 -9.72 1.53 2.64
CA ARG A 143 -9.81 2.42 3.79
C ARG A 143 -10.84 1.95 4.82
N THR A 144 -11.93 1.32 4.36
CA THR A 144 -13.01 0.84 5.22
C THR A 144 -12.67 -0.47 5.89
N ARG A 145 -12.05 -1.40 5.14
CA ARG A 145 -11.71 -2.73 5.64
C ARG A 145 -10.43 -2.76 6.49
N PHE A 146 -9.45 -1.88 6.22
CA PHE A 146 -8.13 -1.92 6.85
C PHE A 146 -7.87 -0.73 7.77
N THR A 147 -7.22 -1.00 8.89
CA THR A 147 -6.83 0.00 9.89
C THR A 147 -5.58 0.76 9.45
N GLN A 148 -5.55 2.08 9.67
CA GLN A 148 -4.41 2.97 9.33
C GLN A 148 -4.12 3.11 7.82
N LEU A 149 -5.04 2.72 6.95
CA LEU A 149 -4.89 2.83 5.49
C LEU A 149 -5.62 4.06 4.89
N GLY A 150 -5.85 5.09 5.71
CA GLY A 150 -6.53 6.32 5.30
C GLY A 150 -5.69 7.28 4.47
N GLY A 151 -6.34 8.32 3.92
CA GLY A 151 -5.72 9.35 3.09
C GLY A 151 -5.00 8.76 1.88
N ASN A 152 -3.77 9.21 1.64
CA ASN A 152 -2.92 8.70 0.54
C ASN A 152 -2.26 7.34 0.84
N SER A 153 -2.61 6.66 1.94
CA SER A 153 -1.98 5.37 2.26
C SER A 153 -2.49 4.24 1.37
N ALA A 154 -3.79 4.19 1.08
CA ALA A 154 -4.36 3.17 0.18
C ALA A 154 -3.78 3.29 -1.26
N PRO A 155 -3.85 4.45 -1.95
CA PRO A 155 -3.26 4.55 -3.29
C PRO A 155 -1.74 4.33 -3.30
N ALA A 156 -1.02 4.76 -2.26
CA ALA A 156 0.41 4.51 -2.18
C ALA A 156 0.74 3.02 -1.94
N PHE A 157 -0.07 2.31 -1.18
CA PHE A 157 0.02 0.86 -1.01
C PHE A 157 -0.21 0.13 -2.35
N LEU A 158 -1.27 0.48 -3.09
CA LEU A 158 -1.56 -0.11 -4.39
C LEU A 158 -0.38 0.06 -5.37
N ARG A 159 0.21 1.26 -5.44
CA ARG A 159 1.43 1.49 -6.23
C ARG A 159 2.61 0.63 -5.79
N MET A 160 2.78 0.41 -4.49
CA MET A 160 3.85 -0.47 -3.98
C MET A 160 3.62 -1.93 -4.34
N CYS A 161 2.37 -2.34 -4.57
CA CYS A 161 2.00 -3.68 -5.04
C CYS A 161 2.02 -3.83 -6.56
N GLY A 162 2.19 -2.74 -7.31
CA GLY A 162 2.14 -2.75 -8.77
C GLY A 162 0.74 -2.59 -9.37
N LYS A 163 -0.33 -2.41 -8.57
CA LYS A 163 -1.67 -2.11 -9.10
C LYS A 163 -1.69 -0.70 -9.67
N ASP A 164 -2.26 -0.56 -10.87
CA ASP A 164 -2.42 0.77 -11.48
C ASP A 164 -3.31 1.65 -10.61
N THR A 165 -2.81 2.84 -10.32
CA THR A 165 -3.49 3.83 -9.50
C THR A 165 -2.78 5.19 -9.58
N PHE A 166 -3.46 6.24 -9.21
CA PHE A 166 -2.90 7.59 -9.12
C PHE A 166 -2.80 8.07 -7.66
N LEU A 167 -2.07 9.14 -7.44
CA LEU A 167 -1.91 9.78 -6.12
C LEU A 167 -2.40 11.22 -6.19
N LEU A 168 -3.39 11.56 -5.36
CA LEU A 168 -3.84 12.94 -5.16
C LEU A 168 -2.97 13.59 -4.07
N THR A 169 -1.77 14.05 -4.46
CA THR A 169 -0.95 14.83 -3.55
C THR A 169 -1.51 16.26 -3.41
N ASN A 170 -1.24 16.92 -2.28
CA ASN A 170 -1.65 18.33 -2.07
C ASN A 170 -1.18 19.25 -3.20
N TRP A 171 -0.07 18.92 -3.85
CA TRP A 171 0.43 19.67 -4.98
C TRP A 171 -0.44 19.51 -6.22
N VAL A 172 -0.89 18.26 -6.52
CA VAL A 172 -1.81 17.96 -7.63
C VAL A 172 -3.15 18.65 -7.36
N VAL A 173 -3.74 18.43 -6.18
CA VAL A 173 -5.04 19.01 -5.80
C VAL A 173 -5.05 20.54 -5.93
N ARG A 174 -4.01 21.23 -5.42
CA ARG A 174 -3.91 22.71 -5.51
C ARG A 174 -3.76 23.23 -6.93
N ARG A 175 -3.20 22.45 -7.86
CA ARG A 175 -2.98 22.89 -9.25
C ARG A 175 -4.10 22.54 -10.20
N THR A 176 -4.87 21.51 -9.90
CA THR A 176 -5.96 21.06 -10.76
C THR A 176 -7.30 21.65 -10.38
N HIS A 177 -7.41 22.39 -9.28
CA HIS A 177 -8.68 22.94 -8.74
C HIS A 177 -9.79 21.87 -8.65
N ILE A 178 -9.41 20.62 -8.28
CA ILE A 178 -10.32 19.48 -8.22
C ILE A 178 -11.19 19.50 -6.94
N PHE A 179 -11.04 20.51 -6.08
CA PHE A 179 -11.98 20.81 -4.97
C PHE A 179 -11.96 22.29 -4.65
#